data_87408527cf83169aa1ca422da3efba7c
#
_entry.id   87408527cf83169aa1ca422da3efba7c
#
_cell.length_a   1.000
_cell.length_b   1.000
_cell.length_c   1.000
_cell.angle_alpha   90.00
_cell.angle_beta   90.00
_cell.angle_gamma   90.00
#
_symmetry.space_group_name_H-M   'P 1'
#
loop_
_entity.id
_entity.type
_entity.pdbx_description
1 polymer ?
#
loop_
_entity_poly.entity_id
_entity_poly.type
_entity_poly.pdbx_seq_one_letter_code
_entity_poly.pdbx_strand_id
1 'polypeptide(L)'
;MTLVRVLVATALLSIAIAAVVTLLQSAPRRSGTNLTGDVGPVLSLDPSQKLCEPGELLPGDTGALALQAVSDGAPTPALAVAISSANRTISTGTLPGGWRPGAVSIPISRVPDTTPGATVCVSNRGSRRVSLGGSVPDANFVIELAGRPLLGRLRIEYMRPGSESWLQLLPTLAYRFSLAKSDLLRHWEAFAALVLMLLAVGLATKTMLNEDPAR
;
A
#
# COMPACT_ATOMS: atom_id res chain seq x y z
N MET A 1 35.47 -7.31 -33.89
CA MET A 1 34.47 -6.23 -33.61
C MET A 1 33.05 -6.69 -33.67
N THR A 2 32.67 -7.59 -34.57
CA THR A 2 31.29 -8.16 -34.64
C THR A 2 30.84 -8.84 -33.34
N LEU A 3 31.71 -9.57 -32.66
CA LEU A 3 31.36 -10.27 -31.40
C LEU A 3 30.95 -9.32 -30.28
N VAL A 4 31.69 -8.22 -30.09
CA VAL A 4 31.38 -7.22 -29.06
C VAL A 4 30.01 -6.53 -29.33
N ARG A 5 29.76 -6.19 -30.61
CA ARG A 5 28.46 -5.61 -31.01
C ARG A 5 27.30 -6.57 -30.75
N VAL A 6 27.47 -7.86 -31.04
CA VAL A 6 26.45 -8.88 -30.75
C VAL A 6 26.24 -9.02 -29.26
N LEU A 7 27.30 -9.07 -28.46
CA LEU A 7 27.16 -9.16 -26.98
C LEU A 7 26.42 -7.94 -26.37
N VAL A 8 26.78 -6.72 -26.83
CA VAL A 8 26.10 -5.48 -26.36
C VAL A 8 24.62 -5.49 -26.75
N ALA A 9 24.32 -5.85 -28.02
CA ALA A 9 22.92 -5.91 -28.46
C ALA A 9 22.11 -6.94 -27.69
N THR A 10 22.69 -8.12 -27.43
CA THR A 10 22.04 -9.17 -26.62
C THR A 10 21.82 -8.73 -25.18
N ALA A 11 22.81 -8.07 -24.58
CA ALA A 11 22.67 -7.55 -23.21
C ALA A 11 21.55 -6.48 -23.11
N LEU A 12 21.52 -5.54 -24.05
CA LEU A 12 20.45 -4.52 -24.09
C LEU A 12 19.07 -5.12 -24.31
N LEU A 13 18.95 -6.10 -25.21
CA LEU A 13 17.70 -6.81 -25.43
C LEU A 13 17.25 -7.56 -24.17
N SER A 14 18.17 -8.23 -23.49
CA SER A 14 17.88 -8.93 -22.23
C SER A 14 17.40 -7.98 -21.14
N ILE A 15 18.03 -6.81 -20.99
CA ILE A 15 17.60 -5.77 -20.04
C ILE A 15 16.22 -5.25 -20.42
N ALA A 16 15.95 -4.98 -21.69
CA ALA A 16 14.65 -4.52 -22.15
C ALA A 16 13.55 -5.55 -21.86
N ILE A 17 13.80 -6.83 -22.15
CA ILE A 17 12.85 -7.92 -21.84
C ILE A 17 12.62 -8.01 -20.34
N ALA A 18 13.68 -7.99 -19.53
CA ALA A 18 13.55 -8.03 -18.07
C ALA A 18 12.74 -6.85 -17.54
N ALA A 19 12.95 -5.64 -18.05
CA ALA A 19 12.19 -4.47 -17.68
C ALA A 19 10.69 -4.61 -18.03
N VAL A 20 10.38 -5.06 -19.24
CA VAL A 20 9.00 -5.30 -19.67
C VAL A 20 8.33 -6.38 -18.82
N VAL A 21 8.99 -7.50 -18.56
CA VAL A 21 8.48 -8.57 -17.71
C VAL A 21 8.21 -8.04 -16.30
N THR A 22 9.13 -7.25 -15.72
CA THR A 22 8.94 -6.65 -14.40
C THR A 22 7.74 -5.69 -14.37
N LEU A 23 7.60 -4.84 -15.38
CA LEU A 23 6.48 -3.90 -15.46
C LEU A 23 5.11 -4.58 -15.61
N LEU A 24 5.08 -5.75 -16.23
CA LEU A 24 3.86 -6.55 -16.39
C LEU A 24 3.53 -7.42 -15.18
N GLN A 25 4.48 -7.58 -14.23
CA GLN A 25 4.20 -8.32 -13.00
C GLN A 25 3.18 -7.60 -12.12
N SER A 26 2.42 -8.39 -11.36
CA SER A 26 1.48 -7.87 -10.36
C SER A 26 2.23 -7.06 -9.30
N ALA A 27 1.86 -5.81 -9.12
CA ALA A 27 2.41 -4.99 -8.05
C ALA A 27 1.88 -5.46 -6.68
N PRO A 28 2.63 -5.20 -5.59
CA PRO A 28 2.13 -5.46 -4.25
C PRO A 28 0.81 -4.76 -4.02
N ARG A 29 -0.16 -5.47 -3.44
CA ARG A 29 -1.48 -4.90 -3.13
C ARG A 29 -1.44 -3.81 -2.06
N ARG A 30 -0.37 -3.73 -1.28
CA ARG A 30 -0.22 -2.73 -0.21
C ARG A 30 -0.14 -1.33 -0.81
N SER A 31 -1.11 -0.47 -0.47
CA SER A 31 -1.13 0.94 -0.88
C SER A 31 -0.49 1.86 0.17
N GLY A 32 -0.40 1.39 1.42
CA GLY A 32 0.22 2.10 2.53
C GLY A 32 0.11 1.32 3.83
N THR A 33 0.73 1.86 4.86
CA THR A 33 0.64 1.36 6.24
C THR A 33 0.80 2.54 7.19
N ASN A 34 0.27 2.42 8.38
CA ASN A 34 0.47 3.44 9.41
C ASN A 34 1.80 3.29 10.18
N LEU A 35 2.73 2.47 9.66
CA LEU A 35 4.10 2.31 10.17
C LEU A 35 4.22 1.94 11.66
N THR A 36 3.19 1.36 12.24
CA THR A 36 3.29 0.80 13.58
C THR A 36 4.31 -0.33 13.58
N GLY A 37 5.23 -0.32 14.53
CA GLY A 37 6.26 -1.35 14.69
C GLY A 37 5.67 -2.76 14.81
N ASP A 38 6.53 -3.76 14.80
CA ASP A 38 6.09 -5.15 14.88
C ASP A 38 5.62 -5.45 16.30
N VAL A 39 4.35 -5.81 16.45
CA VAL A 39 3.68 -5.91 17.73
C VAL A 39 2.63 -6.99 17.68
N GLY A 40 2.66 -7.78 18.73
CA GLY A 40 1.70 -8.85 18.91
C GLY A 40 0.26 -8.37 19.05
N PRO A 41 -0.70 -9.29 19.20
CA PRO A 41 -2.11 -8.98 19.42
C PRO A 41 -2.31 -8.46 20.85
N VAL A 42 -2.21 -7.13 21.03
CA VAL A 42 -2.25 -6.45 22.33
C VAL A 42 -3.53 -5.65 22.59
N LEU A 43 -4.31 -5.37 21.54
CA LEU A 43 -5.55 -4.58 21.62
C LEU A 43 -6.75 -5.53 21.62
N SER A 44 -7.36 -5.77 22.78
CA SER A 44 -8.47 -6.71 22.93
C SER A 44 -9.82 -6.02 22.79
N LEU A 45 -10.67 -6.58 21.95
CA LEU A 45 -12.06 -6.19 21.72
C LEU A 45 -13.01 -7.26 22.24
N ASP A 46 -13.74 -6.97 23.29
CA ASP A 46 -14.84 -7.81 23.75
C ASP A 46 -16.00 -7.79 22.74
N PRO A 47 -16.96 -8.71 22.83
CA PRO A 47 -18.18 -8.69 22.04
C PRO A 47 -18.86 -7.31 22.02
N SER A 48 -19.26 -6.86 20.83
CA SER A 48 -19.89 -5.56 20.58
C SER A 48 -19.02 -4.33 20.84
N GLN A 49 -17.78 -4.48 21.24
CA GLN A 49 -16.85 -3.37 21.39
C GLN A 49 -16.34 -2.86 20.05
N LYS A 50 -15.94 -1.59 20.07
CA LYS A 50 -15.36 -0.87 18.94
C LYS A 50 -14.06 -0.22 19.38
N LEU A 51 -13.05 -0.29 18.51
CA LEU A 51 -11.77 0.41 18.61
C LEU A 51 -11.66 1.36 17.45
N CYS A 52 -11.36 2.61 17.71
CA CYS A 52 -11.18 3.64 16.69
C CYS A 52 -9.78 4.25 16.77
N GLU A 53 -9.14 4.39 15.63
CA GLU A 53 -7.87 5.10 15.46
C GLU A 53 -8.11 6.38 14.66
N PRO A 54 -8.00 7.56 15.25
CA PRO A 54 -8.12 8.84 14.59
C PRO A 54 -6.80 9.27 13.94
N GLY A 55 -6.88 10.23 13.02
CA GLY A 55 -5.69 10.91 12.48
C GLY A 55 -4.96 10.13 11.38
N GLU A 56 -5.54 9.06 10.87
CA GLU A 56 -4.91 8.24 9.84
C GLU A 56 -4.86 8.92 8.47
N LEU A 57 -3.76 8.72 7.76
CA LEU A 57 -3.65 9.05 6.34
C LEU A 57 -4.12 7.85 5.51
N LEU A 58 -5.36 7.89 5.07
CA LEU A 58 -5.94 6.84 4.24
C LEU A 58 -5.52 7.02 2.78
N PRO A 59 -4.74 6.10 2.21
CA PRO A 59 -4.34 6.20 0.80
C PRO A 59 -5.54 6.04 -0.14
N GLY A 60 -5.56 6.81 -1.22
CA GLY A 60 -6.48 6.57 -2.33
C GLY A 60 -6.32 5.17 -2.89
N ASP A 61 -7.37 4.67 -3.54
CA ASP A 61 -7.47 3.31 -4.06
C ASP A 61 -7.45 2.18 -3.00
N THR A 62 -7.63 2.51 -1.72
CA THR A 62 -7.78 1.50 -0.68
C THR A 62 -9.11 0.77 -0.85
N GLY A 63 -9.07 -0.57 -0.98
CA GLY A 63 -10.24 -1.43 -1.13
C GLY A 63 -10.30 -2.55 -0.08
N ALA A 64 -9.28 -2.66 0.79
CA ALA A 64 -9.31 -3.53 1.95
C ALA A 64 -8.36 -3.02 3.03
N LEU A 65 -8.62 -3.39 4.28
CA LEU A 65 -7.71 -3.22 5.40
C LEU A 65 -7.16 -4.57 5.82
N ALA A 66 -5.84 -4.71 5.92
CA ALA A 66 -5.23 -5.89 6.51
C ALA A 66 -4.80 -5.57 7.95
N LEU A 67 -5.22 -6.44 8.87
CA LEU A 67 -4.98 -6.34 10.30
C LEU A 67 -4.39 -7.67 10.80
N GLN A 68 -3.60 -7.63 11.86
CA GLN A 68 -3.29 -8.83 12.62
C GLN A 68 -4.43 -9.07 13.62
N ALA A 69 -5.02 -10.25 13.59
CA ALA A 69 -6.14 -10.56 14.49
C ALA A 69 -6.06 -12.02 14.99
N VAL A 70 -6.37 -12.17 16.27
CA VAL A 70 -6.46 -13.48 16.95
C VAL A 70 -7.77 -13.51 17.74
N SER A 71 -8.46 -14.63 17.77
CA SER A 71 -9.68 -14.82 18.55
C SER A 71 -9.47 -15.82 19.68
N ASP A 72 -10.14 -15.59 20.79
CA ASP A 72 -10.19 -16.52 21.92
C ASP A 72 -11.07 -17.75 21.59
N GLY A 73 -10.60 -18.59 20.66
CA GLY A 73 -11.25 -19.82 20.24
C GLY A 73 -12.02 -19.74 18.92
N ALA A 74 -12.64 -20.86 18.54
CA ALA A 74 -13.39 -21.04 17.30
C ALA A 74 -14.91 -21.13 17.59
N PRO A 75 -15.74 -20.71 16.61
CA PRO A 75 -15.42 -19.98 15.39
C PRO A 75 -14.98 -18.55 15.69
N THR A 76 -14.08 -17.97 14.87
CA THR A 76 -13.68 -16.57 14.97
C THR A 76 -14.88 -15.67 14.67
N PRO A 77 -15.04 -14.53 15.39
CA PRO A 77 -16.21 -13.67 15.25
C PRO A 77 -16.17 -12.83 13.97
N ALA A 78 -17.31 -12.34 13.53
CA ALA A 78 -17.36 -11.36 12.46
C ALA A 78 -16.77 -10.02 12.92
N LEU A 79 -16.07 -9.35 12.00
CA LEU A 79 -15.52 -8.00 12.20
C LEU A 79 -16.19 -7.02 11.25
N ALA A 80 -16.38 -5.80 11.69
CA ALA A 80 -16.84 -4.71 10.84
C ALA A 80 -15.87 -3.54 10.92
N VAL A 81 -15.66 -2.87 9.79
CA VAL A 81 -14.85 -1.65 9.68
C VAL A 81 -15.73 -0.50 9.23
N ALA A 82 -15.53 0.65 9.82
CA ALA A 82 -16.07 1.91 9.35
C ALA A 82 -14.95 2.95 9.32
N ILE A 83 -14.84 3.65 8.21
CA ILE A 83 -13.86 4.72 8.02
C ILE A 83 -14.64 6.01 7.84
N SER A 84 -14.28 7.03 8.59
CA SER A 84 -14.92 8.34 8.55
C SER A 84 -13.87 9.45 8.44
N SER A 85 -14.27 10.57 7.86
CA SER A 85 -13.53 11.83 7.85
C SER A 85 -14.52 12.97 7.97
N ALA A 86 -14.19 14.00 8.76
CA ALA A 86 -15.07 15.15 9.01
C ALA A 86 -16.52 14.74 9.36
N ASN A 87 -16.68 13.74 10.23
CA ASN A 87 -17.97 13.18 10.68
C ASN A 87 -18.82 12.51 9.58
N ARG A 88 -18.25 12.23 8.40
CA ARG A 88 -18.91 11.49 7.33
C ARG A 88 -18.27 10.12 7.16
N THR A 89 -19.06 9.08 7.08
CA THR A 89 -18.58 7.75 6.70
C THR A 89 -18.21 7.77 5.22
N ILE A 90 -16.94 7.44 4.93
CA ILE A 90 -16.39 7.39 3.57
C ILE A 90 -16.27 5.96 3.05
N SER A 91 -16.12 5.00 3.95
CA SER A 91 -16.05 3.59 3.56
C SER A 91 -16.48 2.68 4.72
N THR A 92 -17.03 1.54 4.37
CA THR A 92 -17.39 0.48 5.33
C THR A 92 -17.03 -0.88 4.76
N GLY A 93 -16.84 -1.85 5.65
CA GLY A 93 -16.58 -3.22 5.27
C GLY A 93 -16.89 -4.22 6.37
N THR A 94 -17.03 -5.48 5.98
CA THR A 94 -17.27 -6.56 6.93
C THR A 94 -16.44 -7.79 6.56
N LEU A 95 -15.96 -8.49 7.58
CA LEU A 95 -15.36 -9.80 7.47
C LEU A 95 -16.28 -10.79 8.19
N PRO A 96 -16.87 -11.76 7.50
CA PRO A 96 -17.65 -12.81 8.15
C PRO A 96 -16.81 -13.60 9.16
N GLY A 97 -17.44 -14.19 10.15
CA GLY A 97 -16.79 -15.11 11.08
C GLY A 97 -16.22 -16.34 10.38
N GLY A 98 -15.34 -17.07 11.07
CA GLY A 98 -14.68 -18.25 10.53
C GLY A 98 -13.32 -17.99 9.84
N TRP A 99 -12.78 -16.77 9.93
CA TRP A 99 -11.43 -16.45 9.47
C TRP A 99 -10.36 -17.14 10.29
N ARG A 100 -9.19 -17.34 9.70
CA ARG A 100 -8.02 -17.92 10.40
C ARG A 100 -7.26 -16.84 11.17
N PRO A 101 -6.80 -17.12 12.41
CA PRO A 101 -5.92 -16.22 13.15
C PRO A 101 -4.66 -15.85 12.38
N GLY A 102 -4.22 -14.60 12.52
CA GLY A 102 -3.07 -14.05 11.81
C GLY A 102 -3.42 -12.77 11.04
N ALA A 103 -2.83 -12.61 9.87
CA ALA A 103 -3.16 -11.50 8.99
C ALA A 103 -4.54 -11.72 8.35
N VAL A 104 -5.50 -10.86 8.67
CA VAL A 104 -6.86 -10.89 8.12
C VAL A 104 -7.08 -9.67 7.23
N SER A 105 -7.72 -9.87 6.08
CA SER A 105 -8.06 -8.79 5.15
C SER A 105 -9.56 -8.54 5.17
N ILE A 106 -9.94 -7.34 5.52
CA ILE A 106 -11.34 -6.90 5.58
C ILE A 106 -11.62 -6.06 4.33
N PRO A 107 -12.42 -6.56 3.38
CA PRO A 107 -12.80 -5.78 2.21
C PRO A 107 -13.65 -4.58 2.63
N ILE A 108 -13.38 -3.43 2.00
CA ILE A 108 -14.12 -2.19 2.20
C ILE A 108 -14.57 -1.61 0.86
N SER A 109 -15.53 -0.71 0.88
CA SER A 109 -15.86 0.10 -0.30
C SER A 109 -14.62 0.89 -0.72
N ARG A 110 -14.30 0.88 -2.02
CA ARG A 110 -13.10 1.56 -2.56
C ARG A 110 -13.10 3.05 -2.20
N VAL A 111 -11.99 3.51 -1.66
CA VAL A 111 -11.75 4.93 -1.36
C VAL A 111 -11.09 5.56 -2.58
N PRO A 112 -11.74 6.52 -3.27
CA PRO A 112 -11.20 7.05 -4.52
C PRO A 112 -9.95 7.91 -4.30
N ASP A 113 -9.95 8.75 -3.27
CA ASP A 113 -8.94 9.76 -3.03
C ASP A 113 -8.21 9.59 -1.71
N THR A 114 -6.96 10.05 -1.66
CA THR A 114 -6.21 10.08 -0.40
C THR A 114 -6.88 11.04 0.59
N THR A 115 -7.21 10.52 1.76
CA THR A 115 -7.95 11.26 2.79
C THR A 115 -7.09 11.39 4.04
N PRO A 116 -6.59 12.59 4.36
CA PRO A 116 -5.88 12.85 5.62
C PRO A 116 -6.86 12.97 6.78
N GLY A 117 -6.39 12.64 7.98
CA GLY A 117 -7.18 12.78 9.21
C GLY A 117 -8.38 11.84 9.29
N ALA A 118 -8.34 10.72 8.60
CA ALA A 118 -9.39 9.72 8.66
C ALA A 118 -9.41 9.03 10.04
N THR A 119 -10.58 8.63 10.49
CA THR A 119 -10.76 7.77 11.66
C THR A 119 -11.15 6.38 11.19
N VAL A 120 -10.33 5.38 11.54
CA VAL A 120 -10.58 3.97 11.23
C VAL A 120 -11.11 3.28 12.46
N CYS A 121 -12.32 2.76 12.41
CA CYS A 121 -12.94 2.02 13.49
C CYS A 121 -13.10 0.55 13.13
N VAL A 122 -12.67 -0.34 14.01
CA VAL A 122 -12.89 -1.80 13.93
C VAL A 122 -13.84 -2.22 15.03
N SER A 123 -14.88 -2.95 14.70
CA SER A 123 -15.90 -3.43 15.64
C SER A 123 -15.94 -4.96 15.65
N ASN A 124 -15.98 -5.54 16.83
CA ASN A 124 -16.27 -6.95 17.02
C ASN A 124 -17.79 -7.18 16.95
N ARG A 125 -18.26 -7.89 15.94
CA ARG A 125 -19.69 -8.19 15.71
C ARG A 125 -20.10 -9.60 16.14
N GLY A 126 -19.20 -10.32 16.78
CA GLY A 126 -19.48 -11.66 17.26
C GLY A 126 -19.53 -11.76 18.78
N SER A 127 -19.57 -12.99 19.28
CA SER A 127 -19.71 -13.30 20.70
C SER A 127 -18.39 -13.64 21.42
N ARG A 128 -17.28 -13.66 20.71
CA ARG A 128 -15.97 -13.98 21.27
C ARG A 128 -15.05 -12.77 21.23
N ARG A 129 -14.11 -12.70 22.17
CA ARG A 129 -13.07 -11.68 22.19
C ARG A 129 -12.13 -11.82 20.99
N VAL A 130 -11.70 -10.69 20.45
CA VAL A 130 -10.68 -10.58 19.40
C VAL A 130 -9.56 -9.69 19.88
N SER A 131 -8.34 -10.14 19.73
CA SER A 131 -7.14 -9.32 19.96
C SER A 131 -6.55 -8.88 18.63
N LEU A 132 -6.33 -7.57 18.49
CA LEU A 132 -5.78 -6.94 17.29
C LEU A 132 -4.32 -6.58 17.50
N GLY A 133 -3.54 -6.64 16.42
CA GLY A 133 -2.15 -6.22 16.40
C GLY A 133 -2.03 -4.72 16.50
N GLY A 134 -1.11 -4.27 17.35
CA GLY A 134 -0.90 -2.84 17.56
C GLY A 134 0.22 -2.58 18.57
N SER A 135 0.43 -1.34 18.95
CA SER A 135 1.39 -0.91 19.96
C SER A 135 0.66 -0.35 21.18
N VAL A 136 0.96 -0.89 22.37
CA VAL A 136 0.41 -0.40 23.67
C VAL A 136 1.48 -0.63 24.75
N PRO A 137 1.86 0.38 25.57
CA PRO A 137 1.52 1.79 25.38
C PRO A 137 2.32 2.44 24.25
N ASP A 138 1.71 3.38 23.56
CA ASP A 138 2.41 4.27 22.63
C ASP A 138 2.07 5.72 22.98
N ALA A 139 3.02 6.43 23.60
CA ALA A 139 2.79 7.77 24.13
C ALA A 139 2.46 8.84 23.07
N ASN A 140 2.71 8.54 21.79
CA ASN A 140 2.51 9.48 20.71
C ASN A 140 1.12 9.38 20.05
N PHE A 141 0.38 8.31 20.36
CA PHE A 141 -0.89 8.04 19.70
C PHE A 141 -1.97 7.71 20.72
N VAL A 142 -3.17 8.21 20.45
CA VAL A 142 -4.36 7.96 21.26
C VAL A 142 -5.40 7.29 20.38
N ILE A 143 -5.83 6.12 20.79
CA ILE A 143 -6.95 5.38 20.19
C ILE A 143 -8.13 5.40 21.16
N GLU A 144 -9.32 5.14 20.65
CA GLU A 144 -10.51 4.99 21.48
C GLU A 144 -10.94 3.52 21.54
N LEU A 145 -10.91 2.93 22.72
CA LEU A 145 -11.43 1.59 22.96
C LEU A 145 -12.73 1.68 23.76
N ALA A 146 -13.83 1.24 23.16
CA ALA A 146 -15.17 1.30 23.78
C ALA A 146 -15.55 2.71 24.31
N GLY A 147 -15.14 3.76 23.59
CA GLY A 147 -15.38 5.15 23.97
C GLY A 147 -14.44 5.70 25.05
N ARG A 148 -13.40 4.96 25.42
CA ARG A 148 -12.36 5.41 26.37
C ARG A 148 -11.04 5.62 25.64
N PRO A 149 -10.34 6.73 25.89
CA PRO A 149 -9.03 6.96 25.31
C PRO A 149 -8.02 5.97 25.90
N LEU A 150 -7.16 5.43 25.04
CA LEU A 150 -6.07 4.53 25.36
C LEU A 150 -4.82 4.99 24.60
N LEU A 151 -3.68 5.06 25.28
CA LEU A 151 -2.39 5.31 24.62
C LEU A 151 -1.99 4.05 23.84
N GLY A 152 -1.98 4.16 22.54
CA GLY A 152 -1.67 3.04 21.67
C GLY A 152 -1.97 3.33 20.21
N ARG A 153 -1.60 2.37 19.37
CA ARG A 153 -1.83 2.43 17.93
C ARG A 153 -2.21 1.05 17.38
N LEU A 154 -3.23 1.01 16.52
CA LEU A 154 -3.62 -0.19 15.78
C LEU A 154 -2.70 -0.34 14.57
N ARG A 155 -2.20 -1.54 14.30
CA ARG A 155 -1.45 -1.81 13.06
C ARG A 155 -2.41 -2.02 11.90
N ILE A 156 -2.36 -1.12 10.94
CA ILE A 156 -3.20 -1.14 9.75
C ILE A 156 -2.34 -1.17 8.49
N GLU A 157 -2.64 -2.10 7.59
CA GLU A 157 -2.10 -2.10 6.24
C GLU A 157 -3.24 -1.83 5.26
N TYR A 158 -3.08 -0.81 4.45
CA TYR A 158 -4.04 -0.42 3.42
C TYR A 158 -3.75 -1.19 2.14
N MET A 159 -4.77 -1.86 1.61
CA MET A 159 -4.64 -2.76 0.46
C MET A 159 -5.47 -2.24 -0.72
N ARG A 160 -4.90 -2.30 -1.92
CA ARG A 160 -5.64 -2.01 -3.16
C ARG A 160 -6.55 -3.18 -3.55
N PRO A 161 -7.68 -2.90 -4.22
CA PRO A 161 -8.45 -3.94 -4.85
C PRO A 161 -7.71 -4.51 -6.07
N GLY A 162 -7.86 -5.80 -6.34
CA GLY A 162 -7.35 -6.42 -7.55
C GLY A 162 -5.84 -6.71 -7.59
N SER A 163 -5.36 -7.04 -8.77
CA SER A 163 -3.95 -7.31 -9.11
C SER A 163 -3.53 -6.40 -10.26
N GLU A 164 -3.26 -5.14 -9.96
CA GLU A 164 -2.75 -4.20 -10.98
C GLU A 164 -1.26 -4.47 -11.23
N SER A 165 -0.84 -4.35 -12.49
CA SER A 165 0.57 -4.44 -12.85
C SER A 165 1.31 -3.14 -12.50
N TRP A 166 2.64 -3.21 -12.39
CA TRP A 166 3.45 -2.01 -12.20
C TRP A 166 3.24 -0.99 -13.32
N LEU A 167 3.01 -1.45 -14.55
CA LEU A 167 2.73 -0.59 -15.69
C LEU A 167 1.45 0.23 -15.49
N GLN A 168 0.38 -0.40 -14.98
CA GLN A 168 -0.87 0.29 -14.67
C GLN A 168 -0.73 1.29 -13.52
N LEU A 169 0.21 1.04 -12.61
CA LEU A 169 0.46 1.91 -11.47
C LEU A 169 1.41 3.08 -11.77
N LEU A 170 2.11 3.08 -12.91
CA LEU A 170 3.06 4.14 -13.25
C LEU A 170 2.49 5.56 -13.13
N PRO A 171 1.27 5.88 -13.60
CA PRO A 171 0.71 7.22 -13.44
C PRO A 171 0.52 7.61 -11.97
N THR A 172 0.03 6.66 -11.15
CA THR A 172 -0.17 6.88 -9.72
C THR A 172 1.15 7.05 -8.97
N LEU A 173 2.17 6.29 -9.34
CA LEU A 173 3.52 6.42 -8.78
C LEU A 173 4.13 7.76 -9.16
N ALA A 174 4.06 8.15 -10.43
CA ALA A 174 4.55 9.45 -10.90
C ALA A 174 3.87 10.61 -10.16
N TYR A 175 2.55 10.55 -9.97
CA TYR A 175 1.79 11.52 -9.19
C TYR A 175 2.27 11.57 -7.72
N ARG A 176 2.45 10.43 -7.06
CA ARG A 176 2.92 10.37 -5.66
C ARG A 176 4.35 10.88 -5.51
N PHE A 177 5.22 10.59 -6.47
CA PHE A 177 6.58 11.16 -6.48
C PHE A 177 6.58 12.67 -6.63
N SER A 178 5.61 13.23 -7.37
CA SER A 178 5.48 14.69 -7.51
C SER A 178 4.98 15.37 -6.23
N LEU A 179 4.16 14.71 -5.42
CA LEU A 179 3.68 15.24 -4.13
C LEU A 179 4.77 15.31 -3.06
N ALA A 180 5.81 14.48 -3.16
CA ALA A 180 6.92 14.43 -2.18
C ALA A 180 8.03 15.44 -2.47
N LYS A 181 8.00 16.11 -3.60
CA LYS A 181 9.00 17.12 -4.02
C LYS A 181 8.33 18.48 -4.17
N SER A 182 8.98 19.50 -3.58
CA SER A 182 8.59 20.91 -3.74
C SER A 182 8.30 21.27 -5.20
N ASP A 183 7.45 22.25 -5.43
CA ASP A 183 6.87 22.81 -6.67
C ASP A 183 7.76 22.87 -7.95
N LEU A 184 9.02 22.45 -7.86
CA LEU A 184 10.01 22.54 -8.93
C LEU A 184 9.83 21.48 -10.03
N LEU A 185 9.14 20.36 -9.77
CA LEU A 185 8.97 19.28 -10.75
C LEU A 185 7.48 18.94 -10.93
N ARG A 186 6.88 19.50 -11.97
CA ARG A 186 5.56 19.07 -12.45
C ARG A 186 5.62 17.61 -12.95
N HIS A 187 4.49 16.92 -12.88
CA HIS A 187 4.38 15.47 -13.20
C HIS A 187 4.98 15.08 -14.56
N TRP A 188 4.93 15.99 -15.55
CA TRP A 188 5.45 15.71 -16.89
C TRP A 188 6.99 15.82 -16.99
N GLU A 189 7.65 16.57 -16.09
CA GLU A 189 9.09 16.76 -16.11
C GLU A 189 9.85 15.48 -15.71
N ALA A 190 9.34 14.74 -14.73
CA ALA A 190 9.89 13.43 -14.38
C ALA A 190 9.74 12.43 -15.54
N PHE A 191 8.63 12.48 -16.26
CA PHE A 191 8.39 11.64 -17.43
C PHE A 191 9.28 12.07 -18.60
N ALA A 192 9.41 13.38 -18.84
CA ALA A 192 10.30 13.94 -19.86
C ALA A 192 11.76 13.61 -19.57
N ALA A 193 12.21 13.69 -18.33
CA ALA A 193 13.57 13.29 -17.93
C ALA A 193 13.83 11.81 -18.20
N LEU A 194 12.87 10.93 -17.90
CA LEU A 194 12.97 9.51 -18.21
C LEU A 194 13.06 9.25 -19.73
N VAL A 195 12.21 9.91 -20.52
CA VAL A 195 12.24 9.81 -22.01
C VAL A 195 13.56 10.31 -22.56
N LEU A 196 14.05 11.47 -22.09
CA LEU A 196 15.35 12.01 -22.51
C LEU A 196 16.50 11.09 -22.15
N MET A 197 16.48 10.47 -20.98
CA MET A 197 17.48 9.49 -20.57
C MET A 197 17.48 8.27 -21.49
N LEU A 198 16.30 7.74 -21.83
CA LEU A 198 16.17 6.61 -22.76
C LEU A 198 16.62 6.98 -24.18
N LEU A 199 16.32 8.19 -24.64
CA LEU A 199 16.81 8.70 -25.93
C LEU A 199 18.32 8.87 -25.93
N ALA A 200 18.91 9.42 -24.87
CA ALA A 200 20.36 9.57 -24.74
C ALA A 200 21.08 8.23 -24.76
N VAL A 201 20.55 7.22 -24.04
CA VAL A 201 21.09 5.85 -24.08
C VAL A 201 20.95 5.25 -25.48
N GLY A 202 19.81 5.43 -26.14
CA GLY A 202 19.58 4.96 -27.51
C GLY A 202 20.53 5.59 -28.53
N LEU A 203 20.76 6.91 -28.43
CA LEU A 203 21.71 7.63 -29.29
C LEU A 203 23.15 7.20 -29.02
N ALA A 204 23.56 7.09 -27.76
CA ALA A 204 24.90 6.61 -27.39
C ALA A 204 25.16 5.18 -27.93
N THR A 205 24.16 4.32 -27.81
CA THR A 205 24.25 2.96 -28.35
C THR A 205 24.35 2.97 -29.87
N LYS A 206 23.57 3.81 -30.55
CA LYS A 206 23.63 3.96 -32.03
C LYS A 206 24.99 4.47 -32.49
N THR A 207 25.60 5.46 -31.83
CA THR A 207 26.93 5.96 -32.17
C THR A 207 28.00 4.88 -32.00
N MET A 208 27.97 4.16 -30.86
CA MET A 208 28.90 3.03 -30.62
C MET A 208 28.78 1.90 -31.65
N LEU A 209 27.57 1.66 -32.16
CA LEU A 209 27.35 0.63 -33.18
C LEU A 209 27.74 1.09 -34.58
N ASN A 210 27.71 2.41 -34.87
CA ASN A 210 27.98 2.99 -36.16
C ASN A 210 29.43 3.47 -36.32
N GLU A 211 30.23 3.55 -35.26
CA GLU A 211 31.68 3.83 -35.41
C GLU A 211 32.34 2.70 -36.16
N ASP A 212 32.61 2.97 -37.45
CA ASP A 212 33.29 2.06 -38.34
C ASP A 212 34.80 2.01 -37.96
N PRO A 213 35.40 0.82 -37.81
CA PRO A 213 36.79 0.70 -37.38
C PRO A 213 37.80 0.92 -38.49
N ALA A 214 37.44 1.71 -39.47
CA ALA A 214 38.35 2.02 -40.59
C ALA A 214 39.00 3.41 -40.43
N ARG A 215 39.79 3.60 -39.34
CA ARG A 215 40.88 4.58 -39.29
C ARG A 215 42.04 4.04 -38.50
#